data_875648380f6f3559a4e0fb09e77296fe
#
_entry.id   875648380f6f3559a4e0fb09e77296fe
#
_cell.length_a   1.000
_cell.length_b   1.000
_cell.length_c   1.000
_cell.angle_alpha   90.00
_cell.angle_beta   90.00
_cell.angle_gamma   90.00
#
_symmetry.space_group_name_H-M   'P 1'
#
loop_
_entity.id
_entity.type
_entity.pdbx_description
1 polymer ?
#
loop_
_entity_poly.entity_id
_entity_poly.type
_entity_poly.pdbx_seq_one_letter_code
_entity_poly.pdbx_strand_id
1 'polypeptide(L)'
;MNALMMALDSIREKKGRSFLTMLGIIIGVTAVLVLVALVSGYNADITAYYEKLGVNKVTVELTWYDQSRAEDVMGLLYVYGNGELSGMVTGVSPDQKTSKTVKYRSGSVDSSTIYFGSDQWADCNNYTLDSGRDILDYDIEGRSRVCVIGAYVADALFQYADPIGETVYLNGDPFVVVGTYYQKDGSGEDSMDNAVVVPYSLSRSLLGTGYLTSYTVKVGRSDDVDTVIGKLDSYLTGQIDSSVGTYTLTDGNAAMTASNDEMTSMSVVLGGIAGIALLVGGIGIMNIMLVTVTERTREIGIKKSIGAPRREIVTQFLVEAAILSGLGGLTGIGLGFLLSAVLGKAMYGLILFPSTLITVGAVCFSVVIGIVFGIYPAAKASNLQPVDALRAD
;
A
#
# COMPACT_ATOMS: atom_id res chain seq x y z
N MET A 1 -34.88 -0.89 -31.50
CA MET A 1 -33.82 -1.36 -32.42
C MET A 1 -33.33 -0.27 -33.36
N ASN A 2 -34.19 0.61 -33.86
CA ASN A 2 -33.83 1.67 -34.81
C ASN A 2 -32.90 2.79 -34.28
N ALA A 3 -33.04 3.19 -33.01
CA ALA A 3 -32.20 4.29 -32.44
C ALA A 3 -30.73 3.89 -32.29
N LEU A 4 -30.45 2.64 -31.95
CA LEU A 4 -29.12 2.11 -31.78
C LEU A 4 -28.37 1.94 -33.12
N MET A 5 -29.06 1.45 -34.15
CA MET A 5 -28.52 1.39 -35.53
C MET A 5 -28.21 2.78 -36.09
N MET A 6 -29.14 3.73 -35.93
CA MET A 6 -28.94 5.12 -36.40
C MET A 6 -27.77 5.79 -35.69
N ALA A 7 -27.56 5.54 -34.40
CA ALA A 7 -26.42 6.07 -33.65
C ALA A 7 -25.09 5.48 -34.15
N LEU A 8 -25.03 4.18 -34.44
CA LEU A 8 -23.84 3.52 -35.00
C LEU A 8 -23.51 4.01 -36.41
N ASP A 9 -24.49 4.21 -37.26
CA ASP A 9 -24.33 4.74 -38.62
C ASP A 9 -23.81 6.17 -38.58
N SER A 10 -24.35 7.02 -37.70
CA SER A 10 -23.89 8.39 -37.46
C SER A 10 -22.40 8.45 -37.03
N ILE A 11 -21.97 7.53 -36.17
CA ILE A 11 -20.56 7.42 -35.73
C ILE A 11 -19.65 7.03 -36.91
N ARG A 12 -20.15 6.16 -37.78
CA ARG A 12 -19.38 5.66 -38.95
C ARG A 12 -19.21 6.71 -40.04
N GLU A 13 -20.20 7.57 -40.23
CA GLU A 13 -20.14 8.63 -41.28
C GLU A 13 -19.13 9.71 -40.92
N LYS A 14 -18.97 10.08 -39.64
CA LYS A 14 -18.11 11.20 -39.21
C LYS A 14 -17.04 10.74 -38.18
N LYS A 15 -16.20 9.78 -38.57
CA LYS A 15 -15.20 9.09 -37.70
C LYS A 15 -14.28 10.05 -36.93
N GLY A 16 -13.77 11.10 -37.59
CA GLY A 16 -12.86 12.08 -36.97
C GLY A 16 -13.50 12.85 -35.83
N ARG A 17 -14.76 13.28 -35.99
CA ARG A 17 -15.50 14.01 -34.96
C ARG A 17 -15.86 13.09 -33.80
N SER A 18 -16.36 11.90 -34.09
CA SER A 18 -16.69 10.91 -33.07
C SER A 18 -15.48 10.50 -32.23
N PHE A 19 -14.32 10.35 -32.89
CA PHE A 19 -13.06 10.09 -32.18
C PHE A 19 -12.65 11.24 -31.24
N LEU A 20 -12.73 12.49 -31.75
CA LEU A 20 -12.39 13.68 -30.95
C LEU A 20 -13.31 13.85 -29.75
N THR A 21 -14.60 13.50 -29.91
CA THR A 21 -15.59 13.49 -28.80
C THR A 21 -15.25 12.45 -27.74
N MET A 22 -14.93 11.24 -28.19
CA MET A 22 -14.59 10.14 -27.29
C MET A 22 -13.26 10.36 -26.58
N LEU A 23 -12.33 11.13 -27.19
CA LEU A 23 -10.97 11.32 -26.68
C LEU A 23 -10.96 11.86 -25.24
N GLY A 24 -11.79 12.84 -24.93
CA GLY A 24 -11.90 13.37 -23.55
C GLY A 24 -12.33 12.32 -22.53
N ILE A 25 -13.29 11.47 -22.89
CA ILE A 25 -13.74 10.36 -22.03
C ILE A 25 -12.69 9.28 -21.95
N ILE A 26 -12.06 8.92 -23.07
CA ILE A 26 -10.97 7.94 -23.10
C ILE A 26 -9.86 8.36 -22.14
N ILE A 27 -9.38 9.59 -22.24
CA ILE A 27 -8.33 10.12 -21.36
C ILE A 27 -8.80 10.12 -19.92
N GLY A 28 -10.01 10.58 -19.63
CA GLY A 28 -10.56 10.63 -18.28
C GLY A 28 -10.67 9.25 -17.62
N VAL A 29 -11.27 8.28 -18.32
CA VAL A 29 -11.42 6.90 -17.80
C VAL A 29 -10.05 6.23 -17.66
N THR A 30 -9.18 6.38 -18.66
CA THR A 30 -7.81 5.83 -18.58
C THR A 30 -7.06 6.39 -17.38
N ALA A 31 -7.10 7.71 -17.16
CA ALA A 31 -6.41 8.36 -16.06
C ALA A 31 -6.92 7.84 -14.70
N VAL A 32 -8.26 7.75 -14.52
CA VAL A 32 -8.85 7.19 -13.29
C VAL A 32 -8.32 5.79 -13.02
N LEU A 33 -8.38 4.90 -14.02
CA LEU A 33 -8.00 3.51 -13.86
C LEU A 33 -6.51 3.35 -13.55
N VAL A 34 -5.66 4.09 -14.25
CA VAL A 34 -4.20 4.07 -14.02
C VAL A 34 -3.86 4.58 -12.62
N LEU A 35 -4.42 5.73 -12.21
CA LEU A 35 -4.15 6.31 -10.91
C LEU A 35 -4.58 5.39 -9.77
N VAL A 36 -5.79 4.83 -9.86
CA VAL A 36 -6.27 3.90 -8.83
C VAL A 36 -5.45 2.62 -8.78
N ALA A 37 -5.05 2.09 -9.95
CA ALA A 37 -4.19 0.90 -9.99
C ALA A 37 -2.82 1.15 -9.37
N LEU A 38 -2.20 2.30 -9.63
CA LEU A 38 -0.89 2.68 -9.06
C LEU A 38 -0.97 2.89 -7.54
N VAL A 39 -2.02 3.57 -7.04
CA VAL A 39 -2.24 3.73 -5.59
C VAL A 39 -2.47 2.38 -4.92
N SER A 40 -3.26 1.49 -5.54
CA SER A 40 -3.46 0.13 -5.01
C SER A 40 -2.17 -0.68 -4.98
N GLY A 41 -1.31 -0.53 -6.00
CA GLY A 41 0.00 -1.16 -6.06
C GLY A 41 0.93 -0.66 -4.95
N TYR A 42 0.99 0.65 -4.75
CA TYR A 42 1.76 1.26 -3.67
C TYR A 42 1.29 0.77 -2.30
N ASN A 43 -0.03 0.75 -2.05
CA ASN A 43 -0.57 0.25 -0.78
C ASN A 43 -0.20 -1.22 -0.53
N ALA A 44 -0.24 -2.06 -1.57
CA ALA A 44 0.15 -3.46 -1.45
C ALA A 44 1.64 -3.61 -1.10
N ASP A 45 2.50 -2.82 -1.72
CA ASP A 45 3.96 -2.81 -1.48
C ASP A 45 4.28 -2.34 -0.05
N ILE A 46 3.68 -1.24 0.39
CA ILE A 46 3.81 -0.71 1.76
C ILE A 46 3.29 -1.72 2.80
N THR A 47 2.13 -2.32 2.55
CA THR A 47 1.58 -3.33 3.47
C THR A 47 2.52 -4.53 3.59
N ALA A 48 3.02 -5.04 2.46
CA ALA A 48 4.00 -6.14 2.45
C ALA A 48 5.30 -5.77 3.18
N TYR A 49 5.76 -4.53 3.06
CA TYR A 49 6.92 -4.02 3.80
C TYR A 49 6.70 -4.03 5.32
N TYR A 50 5.55 -3.49 5.79
CA TYR A 50 5.23 -3.49 7.23
C TYR A 50 4.97 -4.90 7.77
N GLU A 51 4.37 -5.80 6.98
CA GLU A 51 4.23 -7.21 7.36
C GLU A 51 5.58 -7.88 7.58
N LYS A 52 6.58 -7.58 6.74
CA LYS A 52 7.96 -8.05 6.95
C LYS A 52 8.59 -7.49 8.21
N LEU A 53 8.36 -6.22 8.55
CA LEU A 53 8.83 -5.61 9.81
C LEU A 53 8.24 -6.27 11.06
N GLY A 54 7.12 -6.97 10.91
CA GLY A 54 6.34 -7.53 12.01
C GLY A 54 5.28 -6.54 12.50
N VAL A 55 4.06 -6.73 12.03
CA VAL A 55 2.87 -5.99 12.48
C VAL A 55 2.40 -6.50 13.85
N ASN A 56 1.45 -5.78 14.44
CA ASN A 56 0.86 -6.11 15.74
C ASN A 56 1.90 -6.16 16.88
N LYS A 57 2.76 -5.17 16.93
CA LYS A 57 3.73 -5.05 18.02
C LYS A 57 3.65 -3.67 18.68
N VAL A 58 3.91 -3.65 19.97
CA VAL A 58 4.08 -2.44 20.77
C VAL A 58 5.57 -2.30 21.06
N THR A 59 6.17 -1.20 20.63
CA THR A 59 7.54 -0.88 21.00
C THR A 59 7.55 -0.05 22.28
N VAL A 60 8.31 -0.50 23.25
CA VAL A 60 8.55 0.18 24.53
C VAL A 60 9.94 0.77 24.50
N GLU A 61 10.05 2.09 24.44
CA GLU A 61 11.33 2.80 24.50
C GLU A 61 11.49 3.48 25.85
N LEU A 62 12.64 3.26 26.50
CA LEU A 62 12.99 3.80 27.80
C LEU A 62 14.08 4.86 27.66
N THR A 63 13.90 5.98 28.36
CA THR A 63 14.93 7.02 28.50
C THR A 63 15.25 7.18 29.98
N TRP A 64 16.48 6.85 30.38
CA TRP A 64 16.94 6.99 31.74
C TRP A 64 17.65 8.34 31.94
N TYR A 65 17.16 9.15 32.86
CA TYR A 65 17.80 10.41 33.24
C TYR A 65 18.98 10.18 34.18
N ASP A 66 18.90 9.14 35.03
CA ASP A 66 19.98 8.69 35.89
C ASP A 66 20.39 7.26 35.51
N GLN A 67 21.47 7.16 34.75
CA GLN A 67 21.99 5.87 34.26
C GLN A 67 22.49 4.95 35.39
N SER A 68 22.82 5.50 36.58
CA SER A 68 23.22 4.69 37.72
C SER A 68 22.08 3.94 38.37
N ARG A 69 20.85 4.37 38.12
CA ARG A 69 19.60 3.75 38.59
C ARG A 69 18.82 3.09 37.46
N ALA A 70 19.42 3.01 36.27
CA ALA A 70 18.81 2.34 35.13
C ALA A 70 18.71 0.84 35.38
N GLU A 71 17.54 0.27 35.18
CA GLU A 71 17.23 -1.14 35.39
C GLU A 71 16.82 -1.81 34.06
N ASP A 72 17.06 -3.12 33.97
CA ASP A 72 16.54 -3.93 32.87
C ASP A 72 15.09 -4.31 33.17
N VAL A 73 14.16 -3.79 32.37
CA VAL A 73 12.72 -4.04 32.53
C VAL A 73 12.22 -5.29 31.79
N MET A 74 13.11 -6.07 31.15
CA MET A 74 12.72 -7.26 30.40
C MET A 74 11.91 -8.24 31.29
N GLY A 75 12.40 -8.51 32.50
CA GLY A 75 11.72 -9.40 33.45
C GLY A 75 10.33 -8.90 33.82
N LEU A 76 10.15 -7.60 34.02
CA LEU A 76 8.86 -6.97 34.32
C LEU A 76 7.88 -7.14 33.14
N LEU A 77 8.33 -6.82 31.93
CA LEU A 77 7.52 -6.95 30.72
C LEU A 77 7.16 -8.40 30.41
N TYR A 78 8.10 -9.33 30.61
CA TYR A 78 7.89 -10.76 30.38
C TYR A 78 6.83 -11.34 31.35
N VAL A 79 6.95 -11.02 32.63
CA VAL A 79 6.00 -11.50 33.66
C VAL A 79 4.60 -10.88 33.41
N TYR A 80 4.53 -9.62 33.11
CA TYR A 80 3.25 -8.95 32.84
C TYR A 80 2.62 -9.42 31.53
N GLY A 81 3.42 -9.58 30.47
CA GLY A 81 2.97 -10.06 29.18
C GLY A 81 2.41 -11.48 29.21
N ASN A 82 3.13 -12.40 29.86
CA ASN A 82 2.70 -13.80 30.00
C ASN A 82 1.66 -14.02 31.11
N GLY A 83 1.50 -13.06 32.02
CA GLY A 83 0.54 -13.09 33.11
C GLY A 83 -0.78 -12.41 32.75
N GLU A 84 -0.91 -11.13 33.05
CA GLU A 84 -2.15 -10.39 32.90
C GLU A 84 -2.54 -10.10 31.43
N LEU A 85 -1.58 -10.10 30.52
CA LEU A 85 -1.82 -9.93 29.08
C LEU A 85 -1.85 -11.27 28.33
N SER A 86 -1.81 -12.41 29.06
CA SER A 86 -1.89 -13.74 28.45
C SER A 86 -3.15 -13.87 27.56
N GLY A 87 -2.97 -14.36 26.34
CA GLY A 87 -4.05 -14.44 25.34
C GLY A 87 -4.16 -13.22 24.42
N MET A 88 -3.58 -12.07 24.77
CA MET A 88 -3.40 -10.91 23.88
C MET A 88 -1.95 -10.78 23.42
N VAL A 89 -0.99 -11.00 24.27
CA VAL A 89 0.45 -10.97 23.98
C VAL A 89 0.94 -12.38 23.64
N THR A 90 1.72 -12.48 22.56
CA THR A 90 2.29 -13.76 22.09
C THR A 90 3.80 -13.82 22.26
N GLY A 91 4.45 -12.69 22.53
CA GLY A 91 5.89 -12.65 22.77
C GLY A 91 6.36 -11.31 23.31
N VAL A 92 7.46 -11.36 24.05
CA VAL A 92 8.16 -10.19 24.59
C VAL A 92 9.64 -10.38 24.37
N SER A 93 10.30 -9.38 23.78
CA SER A 93 11.75 -9.44 23.56
C SER A 93 12.36 -8.04 23.61
N PRO A 94 13.61 -7.92 24.07
CA PRO A 94 14.37 -6.71 23.75
C PRO A 94 14.52 -6.54 22.24
N ASP A 95 14.54 -5.27 21.80
CA ASP A 95 14.76 -4.89 20.41
C ASP A 95 15.91 -3.88 20.27
N GLN A 96 16.83 -3.92 21.22
CA GLN A 96 18.03 -3.11 21.18
C GLN A 96 18.95 -3.59 20.07
N LYS A 97 19.53 -2.64 19.32
CA LYS A 97 20.42 -2.95 18.21
C LYS A 97 21.66 -2.08 18.21
N THR A 98 22.70 -2.58 17.57
CA THR A 98 23.94 -1.84 17.28
C THR A 98 24.49 -2.29 15.93
N SER A 99 25.35 -1.49 15.30
CA SER A 99 26.02 -1.89 14.07
C SER A 99 27.47 -2.32 14.39
N LYS A 100 27.88 -3.48 13.89
CA LYS A 100 29.23 -4.02 14.06
C LYS A 100 29.67 -4.77 12.80
N THR A 101 31.01 -4.86 12.62
CA THR A 101 31.59 -5.72 11.59
C THR A 101 31.51 -7.18 12.03
N VAL A 102 31.04 -8.04 11.13
CA VAL A 102 31.01 -9.50 11.29
C VAL A 102 32.12 -10.09 10.42
N LYS A 103 32.99 -10.93 10.99
CA LYS A 103 34.12 -11.55 10.27
C LYS A 103 34.07 -13.07 10.39
N TYR A 104 34.37 -13.72 9.28
CA TYR A 104 34.59 -15.16 9.23
C TYR A 104 35.82 -15.43 8.33
N ARG A 105 36.85 -16.05 8.86
CA ARG A 105 38.15 -16.27 8.16
C ARG A 105 38.67 -14.97 7.52
N SER A 106 38.76 -14.94 6.19
CA SER A 106 39.21 -13.75 5.43
C SER A 106 38.02 -12.86 4.96
N GLY A 107 36.76 -13.29 5.12
CA GLY A 107 35.58 -12.54 4.75
C GLY A 107 35.14 -11.60 5.87
N SER A 108 34.53 -10.47 5.49
CA SER A 108 33.90 -9.55 6.42
C SER A 108 32.64 -8.95 5.81
N VAL A 109 31.65 -8.71 6.65
CA VAL A 109 30.49 -7.87 6.37
C VAL A 109 30.58 -6.68 7.31
N ASP A 110 30.72 -5.50 6.75
CA ASP A 110 30.79 -4.29 7.55
C ASP A 110 29.36 -3.79 7.85
N SER A 111 29.17 -3.15 8.98
CA SER A 111 27.90 -2.53 9.36
C SER A 111 26.70 -3.50 9.48
N SER A 112 26.93 -4.77 9.83
CA SER A 112 25.84 -5.69 10.17
C SER A 112 25.09 -5.22 11.42
N THR A 113 23.77 -5.33 11.40
CA THR A 113 22.91 -5.00 12.55
C THR A 113 22.92 -6.15 13.54
N ILE A 114 23.43 -5.91 14.74
CA ILE A 114 23.45 -6.88 15.84
C ILE A 114 22.26 -6.58 16.74
N TYR A 115 21.34 -7.53 16.87
CA TYR A 115 20.18 -7.46 17.75
C TYR A 115 20.42 -8.24 19.04
N PHE A 116 20.00 -7.65 20.16
CA PHE A 116 20.04 -8.28 21.47
C PHE A 116 18.64 -8.86 21.75
N GLY A 117 18.47 -10.14 21.43
CA GLY A 117 17.16 -10.81 21.45
C GLY A 117 16.99 -11.78 22.62
N SER A 118 15.72 -12.05 22.94
CA SER A 118 15.30 -13.19 23.75
C SER A 118 15.04 -14.42 22.86
N ASP A 119 14.59 -15.51 23.47
CA ASP A 119 14.06 -16.72 22.81
C ASP A 119 12.84 -16.45 21.92
N GLN A 120 12.14 -15.33 22.14
CA GLN A 120 10.93 -14.91 21.39
C GLN A 120 11.23 -13.79 20.36
N TRP A 121 12.50 -13.42 20.17
CA TRP A 121 12.87 -12.31 19.30
C TRP A 121 12.46 -12.53 17.85
N ALA A 122 12.67 -13.73 17.33
CA ALA A 122 12.32 -14.06 15.95
C ALA A 122 10.82 -13.93 15.69
N ASP A 123 10.01 -14.45 16.61
CA ASP A 123 8.55 -14.33 16.54
C ASP A 123 8.11 -12.86 16.63
N CYS A 124 8.67 -12.09 17.56
CA CYS A 124 8.38 -10.67 17.73
C CYS A 124 8.68 -9.85 16.48
N ASN A 125 9.74 -10.21 15.76
CA ASN A 125 10.23 -9.49 14.60
C ASN A 125 9.94 -10.20 13.27
N ASN A 126 9.11 -11.23 13.28
CA ASN A 126 8.64 -11.94 12.08
C ASN A 126 9.78 -12.55 11.25
N TYR A 127 10.80 -13.11 11.91
CA TYR A 127 11.84 -13.91 11.29
C TYR A 127 11.50 -15.39 11.37
N THR A 128 11.80 -16.12 10.31
CA THR A 128 11.59 -17.57 10.23
C THR A 128 12.94 -18.26 10.18
N LEU A 129 13.13 -19.26 11.04
CA LEU A 129 14.34 -20.07 11.08
C LEU A 129 14.44 -20.92 9.81
N ASP A 130 15.61 -20.88 9.15
CA ASP A 130 15.92 -21.69 7.99
C ASP A 130 16.62 -23.01 8.38
N SER A 131 17.68 -22.90 9.16
CA SER A 131 18.47 -24.05 9.59
C SER A 131 19.00 -23.86 11.01
N GLY A 132 19.28 -24.97 11.70
CA GLY A 132 19.78 -24.95 13.06
C GLY A 132 18.70 -24.70 14.11
N ARG A 133 18.97 -23.85 15.09
CA ARG A 133 18.06 -23.44 16.16
C ARG A 133 18.14 -21.95 16.47
N ASP A 134 17.12 -21.43 17.08
CA ASP A 134 17.09 -20.04 17.59
C ASP A 134 17.78 -19.91 18.94
N ILE A 135 17.87 -18.68 19.45
CA ILE A 135 18.32 -18.39 20.82
C ILE A 135 17.34 -19.04 21.79
N LEU A 136 17.85 -19.67 22.82
CA LEU A 136 17.07 -20.32 23.88
C LEU A 136 17.33 -19.64 25.21
N ASP A 137 16.38 -19.78 26.15
CA ASP A 137 16.49 -19.22 27.49
C ASP A 137 17.79 -19.64 28.20
N TYR A 138 18.25 -20.89 28.04
CA TYR A 138 19.48 -21.31 28.63
C TYR A 138 20.73 -20.60 28.04
N ASP A 139 20.69 -20.13 26.79
CA ASP A 139 21.75 -19.33 26.20
C ASP A 139 21.80 -17.93 26.84
N ILE A 140 20.63 -17.42 27.21
CA ILE A 140 20.47 -16.12 27.88
C ILE A 140 20.98 -16.24 29.33
N GLU A 141 20.52 -17.23 30.09
CA GLU A 141 20.94 -17.47 31.46
C GLU A 141 22.43 -17.80 31.57
N GLY A 142 22.92 -18.66 30.68
CA GLY A 142 24.32 -19.08 30.61
C GLY A 142 25.26 -18.02 30.01
N ARG A 143 24.73 -16.90 29.49
CA ARG A 143 25.48 -15.88 28.72
C ARG A 143 26.34 -16.52 27.64
N SER A 144 25.74 -17.48 26.94
CA SER A 144 26.41 -18.24 25.88
C SER A 144 26.75 -17.31 24.69
N ARG A 145 27.99 -17.38 24.20
CA ARG A 145 28.39 -16.64 23.01
C ARG A 145 27.95 -17.36 21.75
N VAL A 146 26.64 -17.36 21.51
CA VAL A 146 26.00 -17.93 20.32
C VAL A 146 25.30 -16.83 19.54
N CYS A 147 25.11 -17.07 18.25
CA CYS A 147 24.36 -16.15 17.40
C CYS A 147 23.54 -16.89 16.34
N VAL A 148 22.46 -16.24 15.91
CA VAL A 148 21.68 -16.62 14.71
C VAL A 148 21.90 -15.54 13.68
N ILE A 149 22.20 -15.91 12.43
CA ILE A 149 22.57 -14.98 11.37
C ILE A 149 21.49 -14.90 10.30
N GLY A 150 21.26 -13.71 9.76
CA GLY A 150 20.35 -13.48 8.64
C GLY A 150 20.93 -13.99 7.31
N ALA A 151 20.06 -14.16 6.33
CA ALA A 151 20.39 -14.74 5.03
C ALA A 151 21.53 -14.00 4.33
N TYR A 152 21.54 -12.67 4.35
CA TYR A 152 22.62 -11.89 3.72
C TYR A 152 24.00 -12.16 4.34
N VAL A 153 24.07 -12.23 5.68
CA VAL A 153 25.33 -12.51 6.40
C VAL A 153 25.82 -13.93 6.10
N ALA A 154 24.88 -14.90 6.06
CA ALA A 154 25.17 -16.28 5.73
C ALA A 154 25.73 -16.39 4.31
N ASP A 155 25.08 -15.80 3.31
CA ASP A 155 25.51 -15.83 1.92
C ASP A 155 26.84 -15.12 1.70
N ALA A 156 27.02 -13.93 2.31
CA ALA A 156 28.24 -13.14 2.14
C ALA A 156 29.48 -13.78 2.75
N LEU A 157 29.36 -14.45 3.91
CA LEU A 157 30.50 -15.01 4.63
C LEU A 157 30.74 -16.48 4.30
N PHE A 158 29.70 -17.27 4.11
CA PHE A 158 29.81 -18.73 3.98
C PHE A 158 29.61 -19.24 2.55
N GLN A 159 28.92 -18.46 1.70
CA GLN A 159 28.59 -18.85 0.32
C GLN A 159 27.82 -20.19 0.27
N TYR A 160 28.55 -21.29 0.06
CA TYR A 160 28.00 -22.65 -0.02
C TYR A 160 28.38 -23.53 1.18
N ALA A 161 29.12 -23.01 2.16
CA ALA A 161 29.46 -23.76 3.37
C ALA A 161 28.33 -23.66 4.38
N ASP A 162 28.13 -24.74 5.17
CA ASP A 162 27.18 -24.71 6.28
C ASP A 162 27.70 -23.80 7.39
N PRO A 163 26.99 -22.74 7.75
CA PRO A 163 27.39 -21.84 8.82
C PRO A 163 27.22 -22.41 10.23
N ILE A 164 26.39 -23.47 10.40
CA ILE A 164 26.02 -24.01 11.73
C ILE A 164 27.24 -24.63 12.40
N GLY A 165 27.51 -24.19 13.64
CA GLY A 165 28.66 -24.63 14.43
C GLY A 165 29.97 -23.89 14.16
N GLU A 166 30.03 -23.08 13.10
CA GLU A 166 31.20 -22.25 12.79
C GLU A 166 31.28 -21.02 13.71
N THR A 167 32.47 -20.48 13.87
CA THR A 167 32.68 -19.31 14.74
C THR A 167 32.87 -18.05 13.90
N VAL A 168 32.02 -17.07 14.13
CA VAL A 168 32.10 -15.72 13.58
C VAL A 168 32.63 -14.75 14.65
N TYR A 169 33.21 -13.65 14.21
CA TYR A 169 33.77 -12.64 15.11
C TYR A 169 32.96 -11.35 14.98
N LEU A 170 32.25 -10.96 16.06
CA LEU A 170 31.54 -9.71 16.16
C LEU A 170 32.47 -8.66 16.80
N ASN A 171 32.97 -7.73 16.02
CA ASN A 171 33.96 -6.73 16.46
C ASN A 171 35.17 -7.35 17.21
N GLY A 172 35.55 -8.57 16.87
CA GLY A 172 36.67 -9.29 17.48
C GLY A 172 36.29 -10.31 18.55
N ASP A 173 35.10 -10.28 19.08
CA ASP A 173 34.58 -11.28 20.02
C ASP A 173 34.02 -12.51 19.27
N PRO A 174 34.40 -13.75 19.68
CA PRO A 174 33.97 -14.97 19.02
C PRO A 174 32.51 -15.35 19.42
N PHE A 175 31.72 -15.75 18.43
CA PHE A 175 30.36 -16.28 18.57
C PHE A 175 30.18 -17.52 17.72
N VAL A 176 29.53 -18.55 18.25
CA VAL A 176 29.20 -19.76 17.49
C VAL A 176 27.84 -19.56 16.81
N VAL A 177 27.79 -19.78 15.50
CA VAL A 177 26.53 -19.75 14.76
C VAL A 177 25.72 -20.99 15.10
N VAL A 178 24.51 -20.79 15.64
CA VAL A 178 23.60 -21.87 16.03
C VAL A 178 22.39 -21.99 15.11
N GLY A 179 22.11 -20.96 14.31
CA GLY A 179 21.01 -20.97 13.36
C GLY A 179 21.16 -19.92 12.27
N THR A 180 20.34 -20.06 11.24
CA THR A 180 20.18 -19.10 10.14
C THR A 180 18.72 -18.79 9.92
N TYR A 181 18.41 -17.55 9.52
CA TYR A 181 17.07 -17.15 9.14
C TYR A 181 16.85 -17.20 7.62
N TYR A 182 15.64 -17.51 7.20
CA TYR A 182 15.22 -17.35 5.80
C TYR A 182 15.36 -15.89 5.35
N GLN A 183 15.58 -15.73 4.03
CA GLN A 183 15.59 -14.41 3.41
C GLN A 183 14.24 -13.72 3.60
N LYS A 184 14.28 -12.53 4.20
CA LYS A 184 13.10 -11.75 4.59
C LYS A 184 12.82 -10.60 3.62
N ASP A 185 13.87 -9.86 3.24
CA ASP A 185 13.70 -8.60 2.49
C ASP A 185 14.55 -8.54 1.22
N GLY A 186 15.65 -9.24 1.15
CA GLY A 186 16.53 -9.24 -0.03
C GLY A 186 17.99 -9.52 0.31
N SER A 187 18.84 -9.54 -0.70
CA SER A 187 20.26 -9.88 -0.59
C SER A 187 21.17 -8.66 -0.54
N GLY A 188 20.68 -7.50 -0.13
CA GLY A 188 21.48 -6.26 -0.05
C GLY A 188 22.11 -6.05 1.34
N GLU A 189 23.18 -5.28 1.39
CA GLU A 189 23.84 -4.89 2.64
C GLU A 189 22.92 -4.06 3.54
N ASP A 190 22.05 -3.26 2.95
CA ASP A 190 21.04 -2.43 3.65
C ASP A 190 19.74 -3.18 3.95
N SER A 191 19.65 -4.50 3.63
CA SER A 191 18.44 -5.29 3.86
C SER A 191 18.28 -5.70 5.32
N MET A 192 17.07 -6.09 5.71
CA MET A 192 16.79 -6.67 7.01
C MET A 192 17.53 -7.99 7.22
N ASP A 193 17.98 -8.64 6.14
CA ASP A 193 18.74 -9.89 6.17
C ASP A 193 20.20 -9.71 6.57
N ASN A 194 20.71 -8.44 6.62
CA ASN A 194 22.00 -8.11 7.21
C ASN A 194 21.88 -7.97 8.74
N ALA A 195 21.47 -9.04 9.39
CA ALA A 195 21.18 -9.13 10.80
C ALA A 195 21.94 -10.27 11.48
N VAL A 196 22.33 -10.04 12.74
CA VAL A 196 22.85 -11.06 13.64
C VAL A 196 22.16 -10.91 14.98
N VAL A 197 21.57 -11.98 15.48
CA VAL A 197 20.86 -11.99 16.77
C VAL A 197 21.74 -12.69 17.80
N VAL A 198 21.94 -12.05 18.95
CA VAL A 198 22.71 -12.57 20.08
C VAL A 198 21.85 -12.52 21.37
N PRO A 199 22.12 -13.37 22.37
CA PRO A 199 21.44 -13.28 23.66
C PRO A 199 21.56 -11.89 24.28
N TYR A 200 20.44 -11.31 24.71
CA TYR A 200 20.43 -9.95 25.27
C TYR A 200 21.27 -9.80 26.54
N SER A 201 21.50 -10.90 27.27
CA SER A 201 22.39 -10.94 28.44
C SER A 201 23.84 -10.56 28.14
N LEU A 202 24.23 -10.53 26.85
CA LEU A 202 25.55 -10.11 26.38
C LEU A 202 25.65 -8.61 26.07
N SER A 203 24.59 -7.84 26.27
CA SER A 203 24.53 -6.40 26.01
C SER A 203 25.67 -5.63 26.67
N ARG A 204 26.00 -5.96 27.94
CA ARG A 204 27.09 -5.32 28.66
C ARG A 204 28.45 -5.49 27.98
N SER A 205 28.71 -6.64 27.37
CA SER A 205 30.00 -6.90 26.71
C SER A 205 30.11 -6.21 25.36
N LEU A 206 29.01 -6.07 24.63
CA LEU A 206 28.99 -5.53 23.27
C LEU A 206 28.61 -4.04 23.18
N LEU A 207 27.73 -3.57 24.09
CA LEU A 207 27.30 -2.16 24.16
C LEU A 207 28.04 -1.35 25.24
N GLY A 208 28.57 -2.03 26.27
CA GLY A 208 29.13 -1.37 27.46
C GLY A 208 28.09 -0.93 28.48
N THR A 209 26.79 -1.14 28.22
CA THR A 209 25.67 -0.80 29.13
C THR A 209 25.13 -2.07 29.76
N GLY A 210 24.72 -1.99 31.03
CA GLY A 210 24.12 -3.13 31.76
C GLY A 210 22.61 -3.20 31.65
N TYR A 211 21.98 -2.28 30.93
CA TYR A 211 20.55 -2.18 30.71
C TYR A 211 20.24 -1.99 29.23
N LEU A 212 19.04 -2.34 28.83
CA LEU A 212 18.49 -2.12 27.51
C LEU A 212 17.43 -1.02 27.56
N THR A 213 17.18 -0.37 26.45
CA THR A 213 16.26 0.77 26.37
C THR A 213 15.13 0.56 25.37
N SER A 214 15.19 -0.50 24.57
CA SER A 214 14.14 -0.79 23.58
C SER A 214 13.67 -2.22 23.71
N TYR A 215 12.35 -2.41 23.74
CA TYR A 215 11.68 -3.70 23.87
C TYR A 215 10.50 -3.76 22.93
N THR A 216 10.18 -4.95 22.45
CA THR A 216 9.01 -5.25 21.63
C THR A 216 8.09 -6.22 22.38
N VAL A 217 6.82 -5.88 22.42
CA VAL A 217 5.72 -6.72 22.89
C VAL A 217 4.87 -7.10 21.68
N LYS A 218 4.86 -8.37 21.31
CA LYS A 218 4.08 -8.89 20.18
C LYS A 218 2.65 -9.17 20.62
N VAL A 219 1.69 -8.59 19.90
CA VAL A 219 0.26 -8.77 20.14
C VAL A 219 -0.31 -9.75 19.11
N GLY A 220 -1.14 -10.66 19.54
CA GLY A 220 -1.68 -11.71 18.67
C GLY A 220 -2.65 -11.20 17.61
N ARG A 221 -3.38 -10.09 17.90
CA ARG A 221 -4.38 -9.51 17.01
C ARG A 221 -4.21 -8.00 16.92
N SER A 222 -4.38 -7.44 15.73
CA SER A 222 -4.30 -5.99 15.50
C SER A 222 -5.28 -5.19 16.37
N ASP A 223 -6.49 -5.72 16.55
CA ASP A 223 -7.56 -5.06 17.32
C ASP A 223 -7.23 -4.93 18.82
N ASP A 224 -6.32 -5.75 19.34
CA ASP A 224 -5.93 -5.75 20.75
C ASP A 224 -4.77 -4.79 21.06
N VAL A 225 -4.12 -4.21 20.05
CA VAL A 225 -2.91 -3.37 20.20
C VAL A 225 -3.18 -2.16 21.11
N ASP A 226 -4.25 -1.41 20.86
CA ASP A 226 -4.61 -0.24 21.68
C ASP A 226 -4.91 -0.63 23.13
N THR A 227 -5.56 -1.80 23.33
CA THR A 227 -5.86 -2.34 24.67
C THR A 227 -4.57 -2.71 25.41
N VAL A 228 -3.63 -3.34 24.71
CA VAL A 228 -2.32 -3.72 25.26
C VAL A 228 -1.51 -2.47 25.60
N ILE A 229 -1.50 -1.45 24.72
CA ILE A 229 -0.84 -0.17 25.00
C ILE A 229 -1.39 0.46 26.28
N GLY A 230 -2.72 0.58 26.43
CA GLY A 230 -3.34 1.16 27.61
C GLY A 230 -3.03 0.42 28.91
N LYS A 231 -2.95 -0.92 28.85
CA LYS A 231 -2.59 -1.75 30.00
C LYS A 231 -1.09 -1.65 30.34
N LEU A 232 -0.22 -1.66 29.31
CA LEU A 232 1.22 -1.45 29.47
C LEU A 232 1.52 -0.07 30.07
N ASP A 233 0.83 0.97 29.59
CA ASP A 233 0.97 2.33 30.11
C ASP A 233 0.63 2.41 31.61
N SER A 234 -0.52 1.85 31.98
CA SER A 234 -0.95 1.78 33.38
C SER A 234 0.03 1.01 34.26
N TYR A 235 0.58 -0.08 33.75
CA TYR A 235 1.55 -0.92 34.46
C TYR A 235 2.89 -0.21 34.63
N LEU A 236 3.46 0.31 33.54
CA LEU A 236 4.77 0.95 33.53
C LEU A 236 4.79 2.26 34.34
N THR A 237 3.68 3.01 34.34
CA THR A 237 3.52 4.20 35.22
C THR A 237 3.71 3.85 36.70
N GLY A 238 3.31 2.65 37.09
CA GLY A 238 3.49 2.16 38.48
C GLY A 238 4.88 1.61 38.78
N GLN A 239 5.67 1.23 37.77
CA GLN A 239 6.96 0.58 37.91
C GLN A 239 8.14 1.54 37.72
N ILE A 240 8.00 2.56 36.87
CA ILE A 240 9.08 3.47 36.51
C ILE A 240 8.90 4.80 37.25
N ASP A 241 9.84 5.13 38.13
CA ASP A 241 9.85 6.41 38.82
C ASP A 241 10.19 7.54 37.82
N SER A 242 9.26 8.48 37.64
CA SER A 242 9.39 9.60 36.72
C SER A 242 10.59 10.51 37.00
N SER A 243 11.19 10.44 38.20
CA SER A 243 12.42 11.14 38.54
C SER A 243 13.68 10.44 38.01
N VAL A 244 13.59 9.16 37.68
CA VAL A 244 14.71 8.31 37.22
C VAL A 244 14.70 8.14 35.71
N GLY A 245 13.52 8.03 35.10
CA GLY A 245 13.37 7.82 33.67
C GLY A 245 11.96 8.05 33.18
N THR A 246 11.80 7.90 31.89
CA THR A 246 10.51 7.93 31.20
C THR A 246 10.45 6.80 30.17
N TYR A 247 9.24 6.50 29.72
CA TYR A 247 9.03 5.53 28.64
C TYR A 247 8.10 6.10 27.58
N THR A 248 8.19 5.56 26.38
CA THR A 248 7.29 5.82 25.25
C THR A 248 6.78 4.50 24.73
N LEU A 249 5.47 4.40 24.54
CA LEU A 249 4.82 3.27 23.88
C LEU A 249 4.44 3.68 22.46
N THR A 250 4.92 2.93 21.49
CA THR A 250 4.63 3.19 20.08
C THR A 250 3.92 1.97 19.49
N ASP A 251 2.76 2.22 18.87
CA ASP A 251 2.09 1.21 18.06
C ASP A 251 2.92 0.92 16.81
N GLY A 252 3.35 -0.33 16.63
CA GLY A 252 4.06 -0.76 15.43
C GLY A 252 3.24 -0.65 14.15
N ASN A 253 1.90 -0.60 14.26
CA ASN A 253 1.00 -0.37 13.13
C ASN A 253 0.78 1.13 12.84
N ALA A 254 1.17 2.03 13.72
CA ALA A 254 0.89 3.47 13.57
C ALA A 254 1.44 4.04 12.25
N ALA A 255 2.66 3.64 11.87
CA ALA A 255 3.26 4.06 10.61
C ALA A 255 2.52 3.49 9.38
N MET A 256 2.06 2.25 9.45
CA MET A 256 1.22 1.63 8.41
C MET A 256 -0.13 2.34 8.30
N THR A 257 -0.77 2.64 9.44
CA THR A 257 -2.06 3.35 9.49
C THR A 257 -1.91 4.77 8.93
N ALA A 258 -0.89 5.52 9.36
CA ALA A 258 -0.60 6.84 8.82
C ALA A 258 -0.33 6.84 7.31
N SER A 259 0.39 5.84 6.81
CA SER A 259 0.63 5.67 5.38
C SER A 259 -0.67 5.39 4.61
N ASN A 260 -1.56 4.54 5.15
CA ASN A 260 -2.86 4.26 4.56
C ASN A 260 -3.78 5.50 4.53
N ASP A 261 -3.75 6.32 5.58
CA ASP A 261 -4.52 7.57 5.66
C ASP A 261 -4.00 8.60 4.64
N GLU A 262 -2.70 8.72 4.49
CA GLU A 262 -2.07 9.58 3.47
C GLU A 262 -2.48 9.13 2.05
N MET A 263 -2.44 7.82 1.77
CA MET A 263 -2.87 7.26 0.49
C MET A 263 -4.36 7.45 0.22
N THR A 264 -5.19 7.35 1.25
CA THR A 264 -6.63 7.64 1.14
C THR A 264 -6.84 9.10 0.75
N SER A 265 -6.15 10.02 1.42
CA SER A 265 -6.19 11.45 1.10
C SER A 265 -5.71 11.74 -0.32
N MET A 266 -4.61 11.13 -0.74
CA MET A 266 -4.09 11.23 -2.10
C MET A 266 -5.07 10.69 -3.14
N SER A 267 -5.74 9.57 -2.84
CA SER A 267 -6.77 8.97 -3.70
C SER A 267 -7.96 9.91 -3.92
N VAL A 268 -8.39 10.64 -2.89
CA VAL A 268 -9.46 11.64 -2.99
C VAL A 268 -9.04 12.79 -3.92
N VAL A 269 -7.83 13.32 -3.77
CA VAL A 269 -7.30 14.40 -4.62
C VAL A 269 -7.20 13.95 -6.08
N LEU A 270 -6.60 12.77 -6.31
CA LEU A 270 -6.45 12.21 -7.66
C LEU A 270 -7.82 11.89 -8.29
N GLY A 271 -8.76 11.37 -7.50
CA GLY A 271 -10.15 11.15 -7.91
C GLY A 271 -10.85 12.45 -8.32
N GLY A 272 -10.60 13.54 -7.60
CA GLY A 272 -11.08 14.89 -7.95
C GLY A 272 -10.53 15.36 -9.29
N ILE A 273 -9.22 15.24 -9.54
CA ILE A 273 -8.58 15.59 -10.80
C ILE A 273 -9.15 14.78 -11.96
N ALA A 274 -9.32 13.48 -11.76
CA ALA A 274 -9.91 12.59 -12.75
C ALA A 274 -11.38 12.93 -13.03
N GLY A 275 -12.15 13.32 -12.01
CA GLY A 275 -13.50 13.85 -12.14
C GLY A 275 -13.57 15.09 -13.02
N ILE A 276 -12.65 16.04 -12.83
CA ILE A 276 -12.53 17.23 -13.67
C ILE A 276 -12.22 16.85 -15.13
N ALA A 277 -11.29 15.90 -15.36
CA ALA A 277 -10.98 15.43 -16.71
C ALA A 277 -12.21 14.83 -17.43
N LEU A 278 -13.03 14.05 -16.69
CA LEU A 278 -14.28 13.51 -17.21
C LEU A 278 -15.34 14.58 -17.49
N LEU A 279 -15.44 15.62 -16.66
CA LEU A 279 -16.31 16.77 -16.90
C LEU A 279 -15.91 17.52 -18.18
N VAL A 280 -14.62 17.74 -18.40
CA VAL A 280 -14.10 18.34 -19.63
C VAL A 280 -14.44 17.48 -20.85
N GLY A 281 -14.32 16.15 -20.74
CA GLY A 281 -14.77 15.19 -21.76
C GLY A 281 -16.27 15.31 -22.04
N GLY A 282 -17.09 15.45 -20.99
CA GLY A 282 -18.54 15.68 -21.10
C GLY A 282 -18.89 17.00 -21.83
N ILE A 283 -18.20 18.09 -21.54
CA ILE A 283 -18.35 19.36 -22.26
C ILE A 283 -17.99 19.18 -23.75
N GLY A 284 -16.98 18.35 -24.05
CA GLY A 284 -16.64 17.97 -25.42
C GLY A 284 -17.81 17.29 -26.14
N ILE A 285 -18.48 16.34 -25.47
CA ILE A 285 -19.71 15.70 -26.01
C ILE A 285 -20.80 16.75 -26.27
N MET A 286 -21.08 17.61 -25.30
CA MET A 286 -22.10 18.64 -25.42
C MET A 286 -21.86 19.54 -26.63
N ASN A 287 -20.64 20.04 -26.80
CA ASN A 287 -20.28 20.92 -27.89
C ASN A 287 -20.46 20.27 -29.27
N ILE A 288 -20.02 19.02 -29.40
CA ILE A 288 -20.13 18.28 -30.66
C ILE A 288 -21.59 17.90 -30.94
N MET A 289 -22.35 17.51 -29.92
CA MET A 289 -23.79 17.26 -30.08
C MET A 289 -24.57 18.52 -30.52
N LEU A 290 -24.20 19.73 -30.02
CA LEU A 290 -24.78 20.98 -30.47
C LEU A 290 -24.52 21.23 -31.98
N VAL A 291 -23.30 20.96 -32.43
CA VAL A 291 -22.97 21.04 -33.86
C VAL A 291 -23.74 19.99 -34.67
N THR A 292 -23.89 18.78 -34.17
CA THR A 292 -24.66 17.72 -34.82
C THR A 292 -26.15 18.09 -34.94
N VAL A 293 -26.72 18.72 -33.91
CA VAL A 293 -28.10 19.22 -33.96
C VAL A 293 -28.27 20.28 -35.05
N THR A 294 -27.32 21.23 -35.18
CA THR A 294 -27.38 22.26 -36.24
C THR A 294 -27.26 21.66 -37.63
N GLU A 295 -26.37 20.72 -37.84
CA GLU A 295 -26.19 20.01 -39.12
C GLU A 295 -27.42 19.17 -39.52
N ARG A 296 -28.13 18.59 -38.52
CA ARG A 296 -29.31 17.76 -38.73
C ARG A 296 -30.64 18.51 -38.57
N THR A 297 -30.60 19.84 -38.56
CA THR A 297 -31.80 20.69 -38.32
C THR A 297 -32.91 20.34 -39.30
N ARG A 298 -32.63 20.13 -40.59
CA ARG A 298 -33.59 19.78 -41.62
C ARG A 298 -34.20 18.37 -41.40
N GLU A 299 -33.39 17.39 -41.05
CA GLU A 299 -33.86 16.04 -40.73
C GLU A 299 -34.82 16.04 -39.53
N ILE A 300 -34.48 16.79 -38.47
CA ILE A 300 -35.33 16.98 -37.30
C ILE A 300 -36.64 17.68 -37.68
N GLY A 301 -36.58 18.69 -38.52
CA GLY A 301 -37.73 19.41 -39.06
C GLY A 301 -38.69 18.48 -39.80
N ILE A 302 -38.20 17.63 -40.69
CA ILE A 302 -38.99 16.65 -41.44
C ILE A 302 -39.64 15.65 -40.45
N LYS A 303 -38.92 15.08 -39.49
CA LYS A 303 -39.50 14.16 -38.49
C LYS A 303 -40.62 14.82 -37.69
N LYS A 304 -40.43 16.08 -37.31
CA LYS A 304 -41.46 16.81 -36.58
C LYS A 304 -42.71 17.17 -37.41
N SER A 305 -42.49 17.49 -38.71
CA SER A 305 -43.61 17.80 -39.61
C SER A 305 -44.50 16.59 -39.90
N ILE A 306 -43.97 15.36 -39.82
CA ILE A 306 -44.74 14.13 -39.95
C ILE A 306 -45.29 13.60 -38.57
N GLY A 307 -45.11 14.41 -37.49
CA GLY A 307 -45.77 14.15 -36.20
C GLY A 307 -44.90 13.44 -35.15
N ALA A 308 -43.59 13.35 -35.33
CA ALA A 308 -42.72 12.76 -34.30
C ALA A 308 -42.81 13.51 -32.93
N PRO A 309 -43.06 12.78 -31.82
CA PRO A 309 -43.19 13.44 -30.52
C PRO A 309 -41.79 13.91 -30.04
N ARG A 310 -41.78 14.98 -29.21
CA ARG A 310 -40.56 15.51 -28.59
C ARG A 310 -39.72 14.47 -27.90
N ARG A 311 -40.34 13.53 -27.20
CA ARG A 311 -39.69 12.47 -26.45
C ARG A 311 -38.83 11.57 -27.35
N GLU A 312 -39.28 11.28 -28.56
CA GLU A 312 -38.58 10.44 -29.52
C GLU A 312 -37.26 11.10 -29.96
N ILE A 313 -37.29 12.43 -30.27
CA ILE A 313 -36.13 13.19 -30.64
C ILE A 313 -35.12 13.25 -29.48
N VAL A 314 -35.61 13.57 -28.25
CA VAL A 314 -34.76 13.61 -27.06
C VAL A 314 -34.11 12.25 -26.82
N THR A 315 -34.88 11.16 -26.87
CA THR A 315 -34.35 9.81 -26.65
C THR A 315 -33.31 9.42 -27.70
N GLN A 316 -33.52 9.79 -28.96
CA GLN A 316 -32.55 9.53 -30.03
C GLN A 316 -31.18 10.16 -29.72
N PHE A 317 -31.13 11.44 -29.37
CA PHE A 317 -29.88 12.14 -29.07
C PHE A 317 -29.25 11.69 -27.75
N LEU A 318 -30.04 11.32 -26.71
CA LEU A 318 -29.51 10.77 -25.46
C LEU A 318 -28.89 9.38 -25.68
N VAL A 319 -29.50 8.54 -26.50
CA VAL A 319 -28.93 7.22 -26.84
C VAL A 319 -27.62 7.39 -27.61
N GLU A 320 -27.57 8.36 -28.55
CA GLU A 320 -26.35 8.67 -29.31
C GLU A 320 -25.21 9.12 -28.35
N ALA A 321 -25.51 10.03 -27.40
CA ALA A 321 -24.55 10.46 -26.40
C ALA A 321 -24.09 9.31 -25.47
N ALA A 322 -25.02 8.46 -25.03
CA ALA A 322 -24.72 7.29 -24.19
C ALA A 322 -23.84 6.26 -24.90
N ILE A 323 -24.06 6.03 -26.21
CA ILE A 323 -23.23 5.11 -27.00
C ILE A 323 -21.84 5.69 -27.19
N LEU A 324 -21.71 6.98 -27.51
CA LEU A 324 -20.40 7.63 -27.67
C LEU A 324 -19.59 7.58 -26.38
N SER A 325 -20.24 7.90 -25.25
CA SER A 325 -19.59 7.85 -23.93
C SER A 325 -19.27 6.42 -23.49
N GLY A 326 -20.15 5.47 -23.78
CA GLY A 326 -19.93 4.05 -23.49
C GLY A 326 -18.75 3.47 -24.30
N LEU A 327 -18.66 3.77 -25.60
CA LEU A 327 -17.54 3.35 -26.44
C LEU A 327 -16.23 4.03 -26.01
N GLY A 328 -16.29 5.34 -25.66
CA GLY A 328 -15.14 6.04 -25.08
C GLY A 328 -14.70 5.43 -23.76
N GLY A 329 -15.64 5.07 -22.89
CA GLY A 329 -15.37 4.36 -21.63
C GLY A 329 -14.72 2.98 -21.85
N LEU A 330 -15.26 2.17 -22.76
CA LEU A 330 -14.70 0.85 -23.08
C LEU A 330 -13.29 0.92 -23.66
N THR A 331 -13.04 1.86 -24.59
CA THR A 331 -11.68 2.07 -25.14
C THR A 331 -10.74 2.62 -24.05
N GLY A 332 -11.23 3.51 -23.17
CA GLY A 332 -10.49 4.01 -22.01
C GLY A 332 -10.11 2.89 -21.02
N ILE A 333 -10.97 1.89 -20.81
CA ILE A 333 -10.63 0.70 -20.04
C ILE A 333 -9.49 -0.07 -20.68
N GLY A 334 -9.58 -0.38 -21.97
CA GLY A 334 -8.52 -1.12 -22.66
C GLY A 334 -7.15 -0.43 -22.52
N LEU A 335 -7.10 0.88 -22.71
CA LEU A 335 -5.89 1.67 -22.52
C LEU A 335 -5.48 1.74 -21.03
N GLY A 336 -6.44 1.87 -20.11
CA GLY A 336 -6.20 1.89 -18.68
C GLY A 336 -5.54 0.61 -18.19
N PHE A 337 -6.06 -0.55 -18.58
CA PHE A 337 -5.46 -1.86 -18.26
C PHE A 337 -4.04 -1.99 -18.83
N LEU A 338 -3.85 -1.61 -20.10
CA LEU A 338 -2.53 -1.67 -20.74
C LEU A 338 -1.51 -0.79 -20.00
N LEU A 339 -1.86 0.46 -19.75
CA LEU A 339 -0.96 1.41 -19.09
C LEU A 339 -0.72 1.04 -17.62
N SER A 340 -1.74 0.58 -16.88
CA SER A 340 -1.56 0.09 -15.50
C SER A 340 -0.61 -1.09 -15.43
N ALA A 341 -0.72 -2.04 -16.36
CA ALA A 341 0.17 -3.21 -16.43
C ALA A 341 1.62 -2.80 -16.74
N VAL A 342 1.82 -1.88 -17.69
CA VAL A 342 3.16 -1.40 -18.08
C VAL A 342 3.81 -0.59 -16.96
N LEU A 343 3.08 0.38 -16.40
CA LEU A 343 3.60 1.24 -15.33
C LEU A 343 3.80 0.46 -14.02
N GLY A 344 2.87 -0.44 -13.67
CA GLY A 344 3.00 -1.30 -12.51
C GLY A 344 4.25 -2.18 -12.58
N LYS A 345 4.50 -2.78 -13.74
CA LYS A 345 5.71 -3.57 -13.96
C LYS A 345 6.99 -2.73 -13.92
N ALA A 346 6.95 -1.49 -14.43
CA ALA A 346 8.11 -0.60 -14.44
C ALA A 346 8.45 -0.03 -13.05
N MET A 347 7.43 0.27 -12.23
CA MET A 347 7.60 0.93 -10.92
C MET A 347 7.73 -0.06 -9.75
N TYR A 348 6.94 -1.14 -9.77
CA TYR A 348 6.82 -2.10 -8.65
C TYR A 348 7.26 -3.52 -9.02
N GLY A 349 7.67 -3.77 -10.27
CA GLY A 349 7.95 -5.14 -10.74
C GLY A 349 6.72 -6.04 -10.89
N LEU A 350 5.52 -5.53 -10.55
CA LEU A 350 4.26 -6.27 -10.53
C LEU A 350 3.32 -5.82 -11.64
N ILE A 351 2.54 -6.75 -12.18
CA ILE A 351 1.49 -6.41 -13.15
C ILE A 351 0.26 -5.98 -12.35
N LEU A 352 -0.04 -4.67 -12.36
CA LEU A 352 -1.17 -4.10 -11.66
C LEU A 352 -2.40 -4.03 -12.57
N PHE A 353 -3.54 -4.48 -12.05
CA PHE A 353 -4.83 -4.34 -12.72
C PHE A 353 -5.81 -3.58 -11.81
N PRO A 354 -6.58 -2.63 -12.37
CA PRO A 354 -7.65 -1.98 -11.65
C PRO A 354 -8.69 -3.00 -11.16
N SER A 355 -9.27 -2.79 -9.97
CA SER A 355 -10.29 -3.69 -9.46
C SER A 355 -11.55 -3.69 -10.36
N THR A 356 -12.25 -4.82 -10.41
CA THR A 356 -13.47 -4.97 -11.22
C THR A 356 -14.54 -3.96 -10.84
N LEU A 357 -14.68 -3.67 -9.54
CA LEU A 357 -15.66 -2.69 -9.04
C LEU A 357 -15.40 -1.28 -9.58
N ILE A 358 -14.14 -0.85 -9.56
CA ILE A 358 -13.71 0.48 -10.06
C ILE A 358 -13.86 0.54 -11.57
N THR A 359 -13.51 -0.54 -12.28
CA THR A 359 -13.65 -0.63 -13.73
C THR A 359 -15.11 -0.47 -14.16
N VAL A 360 -16.03 -1.23 -13.54
CA VAL A 360 -17.48 -1.11 -13.80
C VAL A 360 -17.99 0.27 -13.42
N GLY A 361 -17.57 0.80 -12.26
CA GLY A 361 -17.92 2.14 -11.81
C GLY A 361 -17.51 3.23 -12.80
N ALA A 362 -16.31 3.14 -13.37
CA ALA A 362 -15.80 4.10 -14.36
C ALA A 362 -16.64 4.10 -15.66
N VAL A 363 -17.08 2.93 -16.13
CA VAL A 363 -17.97 2.84 -17.30
C VAL A 363 -19.34 3.42 -16.98
N CYS A 364 -19.94 3.01 -15.89
CA CYS A 364 -21.24 3.54 -15.49
C CYS A 364 -21.20 5.07 -15.36
N PHE A 365 -20.15 5.59 -14.74
CA PHE A 365 -19.94 7.02 -14.59
C PHE A 365 -19.74 7.73 -15.93
N SER A 366 -18.97 7.13 -16.86
CA SER A 366 -18.77 7.72 -18.21
C SER A 366 -20.09 7.81 -18.98
N VAL A 367 -20.96 6.78 -18.90
CA VAL A 367 -22.27 6.78 -19.52
C VAL A 367 -23.19 7.84 -18.89
N VAL A 368 -23.18 7.98 -17.56
CA VAL A 368 -23.93 9.01 -16.85
C VAL A 368 -23.49 10.41 -17.29
N ILE A 369 -22.19 10.66 -17.37
CA ILE A 369 -21.63 11.93 -17.90
C ILE A 369 -22.14 12.18 -19.32
N GLY A 370 -22.08 11.18 -20.20
CA GLY A 370 -22.60 11.31 -21.58
C GLY A 370 -24.08 11.69 -21.64
N ILE A 371 -24.90 11.06 -20.81
CA ILE A 371 -26.34 11.38 -20.72
C ILE A 371 -26.55 12.79 -20.18
N VAL A 372 -25.91 13.17 -19.08
CA VAL A 372 -26.07 14.49 -18.44
C VAL A 372 -25.69 15.61 -19.42
N PHE A 373 -24.54 15.52 -20.06
CA PHE A 373 -24.10 16.52 -21.05
C PHE A 373 -24.86 16.43 -22.39
N GLY A 374 -25.50 15.30 -22.69
CA GLY A 374 -26.38 15.11 -23.82
C GLY A 374 -27.79 15.72 -23.65
N ILE A 375 -28.25 15.97 -22.41
CA ILE A 375 -29.61 16.51 -22.15
C ILE A 375 -29.82 17.87 -22.83
N TYR A 376 -28.89 18.80 -22.67
CA TYR A 376 -29.03 20.15 -23.20
C TYR A 376 -29.11 20.17 -24.73
N PRO A 377 -28.23 19.55 -25.53
CA PRO A 377 -28.36 19.44 -26.98
C PRO A 377 -29.66 18.74 -27.42
N ALA A 378 -30.04 17.66 -26.75
CA ALA A 378 -31.26 16.92 -27.04
C ALA A 378 -32.53 17.77 -26.83
N ALA A 379 -32.57 18.53 -25.73
CA ALA A 379 -33.65 19.47 -25.46
C ALA A 379 -33.69 20.57 -26.51
N LYS A 380 -32.56 21.13 -26.94
CA LYS A 380 -32.47 22.14 -27.99
C LYS A 380 -32.99 21.58 -29.32
N ALA A 381 -32.58 20.38 -29.72
CA ALA A 381 -33.07 19.70 -30.92
C ALA A 381 -34.61 19.50 -30.88
N SER A 382 -35.14 19.08 -29.73
CA SER A 382 -36.57 18.84 -29.57
C SER A 382 -37.44 20.13 -29.60
N ASN A 383 -36.85 21.29 -29.37
CA ASN A 383 -37.55 22.58 -29.36
C ASN A 383 -37.54 23.30 -30.74
N LEU A 384 -36.82 22.82 -31.75
CA LEU A 384 -36.84 23.37 -33.08
C LEU A 384 -38.24 23.40 -33.65
N GLN A 385 -38.68 24.53 -34.28
CA GLN A 385 -39.93 24.60 -34.97
C GLN A 385 -39.78 24.02 -36.40
N PRO A 386 -40.76 23.19 -36.86
CA PRO A 386 -40.71 22.57 -38.19
C PRO A 386 -40.51 23.56 -39.33
N VAL A 387 -41.15 24.71 -39.23
CA VAL A 387 -41.10 25.77 -40.27
C VAL A 387 -39.70 26.38 -40.36
N ASP A 388 -39.07 26.68 -39.22
CA ASP A 388 -37.73 27.28 -39.19
C ASP A 388 -36.66 26.25 -39.60
N ALA A 389 -36.88 24.99 -39.21
CA ALA A 389 -35.97 23.88 -39.51
C ALA A 389 -35.96 23.52 -41.02
N LEU A 390 -37.06 23.70 -41.73
CA LEU A 390 -37.14 23.44 -43.16
C LEU A 390 -36.64 24.61 -44.02
N ARG A 391 -36.50 25.82 -43.43
CA ARG A 391 -35.93 27.01 -44.08
C ARG A 391 -34.43 27.16 -43.84
N ALA A 392 -33.86 26.38 -42.96
CA ALA A 392 -32.42 26.38 -42.72
C ALA A 392 -31.71 25.73 -43.92
N ASP A 393 -30.85 26.50 -44.62
CA ASP A 393 -29.98 26.05 -45.72
C ASP A 393 -28.81 25.21 -45.20
#